data_882807eba83d58d7f6b3c878cc943c8b
#
_entry.id   882807eba83d58d7f6b3c878cc943c8b
#
_cell.length_a   1.000
_cell.length_b   1.000
_cell.length_c   1.000
_cell.angle_alpha   90.00
_cell.angle_beta   90.00
_cell.angle_gamma   90.00
#
_symmetry.space_group_name_H-M   'P 1'
#
loop_
_entity.id
_entity.type
_entity.pdbx_description
1 polymer ?
#
loop_
_entity_poly.entity_id
_entity_poly.type
_entity_poly.pdbx_seq_one_letter_code
_entity_poly.pdbx_strand_id
1 'polypeptide(L)'
;MSEQHVSQLVGHLFRHEAGKMAAVLARLLGFNSLELAEDIVQDTLIQALSTWKIKGIPENPQAWLYTVAKRKALDVIRQKKIHEQHHTEIGLALKSEWTLAPTVNHFFLENEIEDSQLRMIFACCHPAIPYESQIALTLKTLCGLSIAEIANSFLTNNET
;
A
#
# COMPACT_ATOMS: atom_id res chain seq x y z
N MET A 1 -23.89 10.60 -11.69
CA MET A 1 -22.64 10.00 -12.20
C MET A 1 -22.83 8.50 -12.36
N SER A 2 -22.44 7.92 -13.49
CA SER A 2 -22.65 6.48 -13.70
C SER A 2 -21.70 5.65 -12.84
N GLU A 3 -22.17 4.50 -12.34
CA GLU A 3 -21.35 3.53 -11.60
C GLU A 3 -20.09 3.12 -12.37
N GLN A 4 -20.17 3.07 -13.68
CA GLN A 4 -19.03 2.79 -14.56
C GLN A 4 -17.91 3.83 -14.44
N HIS A 5 -18.25 5.12 -14.31
CA HIS A 5 -17.26 6.18 -14.16
C HIS A 5 -16.48 6.04 -12.84
N VAL A 6 -17.17 5.75 -11.73
CA VAL A 6 -16.51 5.49 -10.44
C VAL A 6 -15.58 4.27 -10.52
N SER A 7 -16.04 3.18 -11.14
CA SER A 7 -15.23 1.96 -11.29
C SER A 7 -13.98 2.19 -12.15
N GLN A 8 -14.10 2.94 -13.24
CA GLN A 8 -12.98 3.30 -14.10
C GLN A 8 -11.95 4.18 -13.38
N LEU A 9 -12.43 5.19 -12.64
CA LEU A 9 -11.55 6.05 -11.85
C LEU A 9 -10.82 5.28 -10.77
N VAL A 10 -11.52 4.43 -10.02
CA VAL A 10 -10.87 3.60 -8.97
C VAL A 10 -9.89 2.61 -9.59
N GLY A 11 -10.18 2.02 -10.74
CA GLY A 11 -9.24 1.17 -11.48
C GLY A 11 -8.00 1.93 -11.93
N HIS A 12 -8.15 3.18 -12.38
CA HIS A 12 -7.01 4.05 -12.71
C HIS A 12 -6.17 4.37 -11.46
N LEU A 13 -6.81 4.76 -10.36
CA LEU A 13 -6.13 5.06 -9.11
C LEU A 13 -5.45 3.83 -8.51
N PHE A 14 -6.03 2.63 -8.67
CA PHE A 14 -5.37 1.38 -8.29
C PHE A 14 -4.00 1.27 -8.95
N ARG A 15 -3.93 1.43 -10.27
CA ARG A 15 -2.67 1.29 -11.02
C ARG A 15 -1.61 2.32 -10.63
N HIS A 16 -2.03 3.54 -10.29
CA HIS A 16 -1.09 4.64 -10.01
C HIS A 16 -0.75 4.82 -8.53
N GLU A 17 -1.68 4.51 -7.63
CA GLU A 17 -1.54 4.84 -6.21
C GLU A 17 -1.35 3.61 -5.30
N ALA A 18 -1.81 2.42 -5.72
CA ALA A 18 -1.73 1.23 -4.89
C ALA A 18 -0.28 0.88 -4.50
N GLY A 19 0.64 0.91 -5.47
CA GLY A 19 2.06 0.62 -5.22
C GLY A 19 2.71 1.64 -4.28
N LYS A 20 2.35 2.91 -4.39
CA LYS A 20 2.82 3.98 -3.49
C LYS A 20 2.34 3.74 -2.06
N MET A 21 1.04 3.50 -1.88
CA MET A 21 0.47 3.20 -0.57
C MET A 21 1.06 1.93 0.03
N ALA A 22 1.19 0.86 -0.76
CA ALA A 22 1.78 -0.40 -0.31
C ALA A 22 3.22 -0.23 0.16
N ALA A 23 4.04 0.54 -0.56
CA ALA A 23 5.43 0.83 -0.18
C ALA A 23 5.53 1.59 1.15
N VAL A 24 4.71 2.62 1.33
CA VAL A 24 4.65 3.39 2.59
C VAL A 24 4.17 2.51 3.75
N LEU A 25 3.11 1.75 3.55
CA LEU A 25 2.54 0.87 4.58
C LEU A 25 3.48 -0.27 4.95
N ALA A 26 4.17 -0.88 3.97
CA ALA A 26 5.19 -1.90 4.25
C ALA A 26 6.36 -1.34 5.06
N ARG A 27 6.78 -0.10 4.80
CA ARG A 27 7.80 0.58 5.60
C ARG A 27 7.32 0.85 7.03
N LEU A 28 6.07 1.29 7.21
CA LEU A 28 5.46 1.56 8.52
C LEU A 28 5.22 0.30 9.35
N LEU A 29 4.73 -0.77 8.71
CA LEU A 29 4.31 -2.00 9.38
C LEU A 29 5.44 -3.04 9.44
N GLY A 30 6.52 -2.82 8.69
CA GLY A 30 7.61 -3.76 8.46
C GLY A 30 7.38 -4.63 7.21
N PHE A 31 8.46 -4.95 6.48
CA PHE A 31 8.39 -5.77 5.26
C PHE A 31 7.84 -7.19 5.49
N ASN A 32 7.95 -7.72 6.72
CA ASN A 32 7.31 -8.99 7.12
C ASN A 32 5.76 -8.90 7.11
N SER A 33 5.21 -7.70 7.02
CA SER A 33 3.77 -7.43 7.00
C SER A 33 3.30 -6.89 5.64
N LEU A 34 3.99 -7.24 4.55
CA LEU A 34 3.65 -6.78 3.19
C LEU A 34 2.21 -7.18 2.80
N GLU A 35 1.79 -8.40 3.13
CA GLU A 35 0.43 -8.87 2.90
C GLU A 35 -0.61 -7.98 3.60
N LEU A 36 -0.36 -7.61 4.84
CA LEU A 36 -1.21 -6.69 5.59
C LEU A 36 -1.22 -5.28 4.97
N ALA A 37 -0.10 -4.81 4.45
CA ALA A 37 -0.03 -3.53 3.73
C ALA A 37 -0.88 -3.57 2.45
N GLU A 38 -0.80 -4.66 1.68
CA GLU A 38 -1.62 -4.88 0.48
C GLU A 38 -3.12 -4.97 0.84
N ASP A 39 -3.48 -5.65 1.92
CA ASP A 39 -4.87 -5.73 2.41
C ASP A 39 -5.43 -4.34 2.76
N ILE A 40 -4.66 -3.50 3.45
CA ILE A 40 -5.07 -2.12 3.75
C ILE A 40 -5.31 -1.32 2.46
N VAL A 41 -4.46 -1.50 1.45
CA VAL A 41 -4.62 -0.83 0.14
C VAL A 41 -5.90 -1.31 -0.55
N GLN A 42 -6.13 -2.60 -0.63
CA GLN A 42 -7.34 -3.18 -1.24
C GLN A 42 -8.60 -2.70 -0.52
N ASP A 43 -8.62 -2.78 0.79
CA ASP A 43 -9.73 -2.29 1.62
C ASP A 43 -10.01 -0.80 1.41
N THR A 44 -8.97 0.01 1.23
CA THR A 44 -9.09 1.44 0.96
C THR A 44 -9.79 1.67 -0.39
N LEU A 45 -9.44 0.91 -1.41
CA LEU A 45 -10.02 1.02 -2.75
C LEU A 45 -11.46 0.47 -2.80
N ILE A 46 -11.75 -0.61 -2.08
CA ILE A 46 -13.12 -1.12 -1.91
C ILE A 46 -13.99 -0.09 -1.21
N GLN A 47 -13.47 0.57 -0.18
CA GLN A 47 -14.18 1.65 0.51
C GLN A 47 -14.42 2.86 -0.41
N ALA A 48 -13.47 3.20 -1.29
CA ALA A 48 -13.66 4.23 -2.30
C ALA A 48 -14.82 3.87 -3.25
N LEU A 49 -14.81 2.63 -3.79
CA LEU A 49 -15.88 2.14 -4.67
C LEU A 49 -17.26 2.26 -4.03
N SER A 50 -17.40 1.84 -2.78
CA SER A 50 -18.68 1.87 -2.07
C SER A 50 -19.10 3.29 -1.70
N THR A 51 -18.17 4.10 -1.19
CA THR A 51 -18.46 5.45 -0.72
C THR A 51 -18.76 6.41 -1.86
N TRP A 52 -17.97 6.36 -2.93
CA TRP A 52 -18.11 7.30 -4.05
C TRP A 52 -19.31 7.01 -4.95
N LYS A 53 -19.82 5.78 -4.96
CA LYS A 53 -21.11 5.47 -5.60
C LYS A 53 -22.29 6.19 -4.94
N ILE A 54 -22.22 6.38 -3.61
CA ILE A 54 -23.31 6.96 -2.82
C ILE A 54 -23.13 8.47 -2.64
N LYS A 55 -21.91 8.89 -2.23
CA LYS A 55 -21.62 10.27 -1.84
C LYS A 55 -21.02 11.13 -2.95
N GLY A 56 -20.67 10.51 -4.08
CA GLY A 56 -19.92 11.14 -5.16
C GLY A 56 -18.41 11.09 -4.95
N ILE A 57 -17.68 11.37 -6.03
CA ILE A 57 -16.22 11.41 -6.05
C ILE A 57 -15.77 12.71 -5.35
N PRO A 58 -14.79 12.64 -4.40
CA PRO A 58 -14.27 13.83 -3.72
C PRO A 58 -13.47 14.71 -4.70
N GLU A 59 -13.27 15.98 -4.36
CA GLU A 59 -12.45 16.92 -5.14
C GLU A 59 -11.03 16.40 -5.39
N ASN A 60 -10.43 15.78 -4.37
CA ASN A 60 -9.12 15.15 -4.47
C ASN A 60 -9.21 13.67 -4.08
N PRO A 61 -9.44 12.77 -5.05
CA PRO A 61 -9.56 11.34 -4.82
C PRO A 61 -8.29 10.70 -4.22
N GLN A 62 -7.11 11.13 -4.65
CA GLN A 62 -5.83 10.64 -4.14
C GLN A 62 -5.66 10.99 -2.65
N ALA A 63 -5.89 12.24 -2.27
CA ALA A 63 -5.80 12.66 -0.87
C ALA A 63 -6.82 11.93 0.02
N TRP A 64 -7.99 11.63 -0.52
CA TRP A 64 -9.00 10.83 0.18
C TRP A 64 -8.50 9.40 0.43
N LEU A 65 -7.93 8.75 -0.58
CA LEU A 65 -7.34 7.40 -0.44
C LEU A 65 -6.24 7.39 0.62
N TYR A 66 -5.33 8.35 0.57
CA TYR A 66 -4.25 8.44 1.58
C TYR A 66 -4.78 8.68 2.99
N THR A 67 -5.83 9.46 3.14
CA THR A 67 -6.48 9.71 4.44
C THR A 67 -7.08 8.41 5.00
N VAL A 68 -7.75 7.63 4.17
CA VAL A 68 -8.34 6.34 4.58
C VAL A 68 -7.24 5.33 4.91
N ALA A 69 -6.21 5.21 4.05
CA ALA A 69 -5.09 4.31 4.29
C ALA A 69 -4.35 4.62 5.60
N LYS A 70 -4.10 5.92 5.89
CA LYS A 70 -3.51 6.37 7.16
C LYS A 70 -4.34 5.95 8.37
N ARG A 71 -5.66 6.14 8.32
CA ARG A 71 -6.56 5.74 9.43
C ARG A 71 -6.50 4.25 9.68
N LYS A 72 -6.59 3.45 8.62
CA LYS A 72 -6.48 1.98 8.73
C LYS A 72 -5.11 1.55 9.28
N ALA A 73 -4.02 2.17 8.83
CA ALA A 73 -2.69 1.91 9.36
C ALA A 73 -2.58 2.26 10.86
N LEU A 74 -3.12 3.40 11.29
CA LEU A 74 -3.18 3.80 12.69
C LEU A 74 -3.92 2.76 13.53
N ASP A 75 -5.07 2.27 13.06
CA ASP A 75 -5.87 1.28 13.76
C ASP A 75 -5.11 -0.05 13.90
N VAL A 76 -4.44 -0.50 12.84
CA VAL A 76 -3.59 -1.71 12.87
C VAL A 76 -2.43 -1.55 13.85
N ILE A 77 -1.73 -0.42 13.83
CA ILE A 77 -0.61 -0.15 14.75
C ILE A 77 -1.09 -0.13 16.19
N ARG A 78 -2.24 0.48 16.47
CA ARG A 78 -2.85 0.48 17.80
C ARG A 78 -3.21 -0.92 18.28
N GLN A 79 -3.78 -1.74 17.40
CA GLN A 79 -4.09 -3.15 17.73
C GLN A 79 -2.82 -3.96 17.99
N LYS A 80 -1.78 -3.79 17.18
CA LYS A 80 -0.48 -4.47 17.39
C LYS A 80 0.19 -4.06 18.70
N LYS A 81 0.10 -2.78 19.10
CA LYS A 81 0.60 -2.31 20.40
C LYS A 81 0.01 -3.05 21.60
N ILE A 82 -1.21 -3.48 21.48
CA ILE A 82 -1.91 -4.24 22.55
C ILE A 82 -1.35 -5.68 22.65
N HIS A 83 -0.76 -6.20 21.56
CA HIS A 83 -0.36 -7.61 21.46
C HIS A 83 1.17 -7.84 21.47
N GLU A 84 2.01 -6.84 21.17
CA GLU A 84 3.45 -7.04 21.01
C GLU A 84 4.32 -5.98 21.71
N GLN A 85 5.19 -6.44 22.62
CA GLN A 85 6.34 -5.69 23.14
C GLN A 85 7.55 -5.96 22.26
N HIS A 86 7.68 -5.36 21.07
CA HIS A 86 8.86 -5.54 20.24
C HIS A 86 9.57 -4.24 19.84
N HIS A 87 10.92 -4.31 19.95
CA HIS A 87 11.86 -3.22 19.81
C HIS A 87 12.34 -3.07 18.35
N THR A 88 11.77 -2.13 17.60
CA THR A 88 12.38 -1.59 16.39
C THR A 88 12.52 -0.07 16.54
N GLU A 89 13.47 0.57 15.83
CA GLU A 89 13.66 2.03 15.91
C GLU A 89 12.37 2.80 15.56
N ILE A 90 11.63 2.33 14.55
CA ILE A 90 10.29 2.84 14.21
C ILE A 90 9.29 2.51 15.34
N GLY A 91 9.41 1.35 15.97
CA GLY A 91 8.58 0.93 17.09
C GLY A 91 8.71 1.85 18.32
N LEU A 92 9.86 2.47 18.55
CA LEU A 92 10.05 3.47 19.62
C LEU A 92 9.32 4.78 19.32
N ALA A 93 9.38 5.28 18.08
CA ALA A 93 8.65 6.47 17.64
C ALA A 93 7.13 6.24 17.64
N LEU A 94 6.68 5.01 17.39
CA LEU A 94 5.28 4.62 17.37
C LEU A 94 4.71 4.25 18.76
N LYS A 95 5.55 4.21 19.81
CA LYS A 95 5.12 3.82 21.17
C LYS A 95 4.21 4.84 21.87
N SER A 96 4.33 6.12 21.51
CA SER A 96 3.51 7.19 22.08
C SER A 96 2.32 7.51 21.19
N GLU A 97 1.12 7.56 21.74
CA GLU A 97 -0.08 8.04 21.02
C GLU A 97 0.10 9.46 20.48
N TRP A 98 0.87 10.31 21.19
CA TRP A 98 1.16 11.69 20.78
C TRP A 98 2.02 11.77 19.51
N THR A 99 2.87 10.78 19.26
CA THR A 99 3.78 10.75 18.10
C THR A 99 3.25 9.90 16.96
N LEU A 100 2.30 9.00 17.21
CA LEU A 100 1.83 8.02 16.24
C LEU A 100 1.20 8.68 15.00
N ALA A 101 0.21 9.53 15.16
CA ALA A 101 -0.46 10.17 14.04
C ALA A 101 0.46 11.13 13.27
N PRO A 102 1.28 11.99 13.91
CA PRO A 102 2.30 12.77 13.22
C PRO A 102 3.30 11.92 12.45
N THR A 103 3.77 10.79 13.01
CA THR A 103 4.69 9.89 12.34
C THR A 103 4.06 9.27 11.09
N VAL A 104 2.85 8.73 11.19
CA VAL A 104 2.14 8.18 10.02
C VAL A 104 1.91 9.25 8.97
N ASN A 105 1.53 10.47 9.35
CA ASN A 105 1.37 11.58 8.41
C ASN A 105 2.67 11.94 7.71
N HIS A 106 3.81 11.92 8.41
CA HIS A 106 5.12 12.20 7.84
C HIS A 106 5.47 11.22 6.72
N PHE A 107 5.25 9.92 6.92
CA PHE A 107 5.54 8.90 5.89
C PHE A 107 4.69 9.03 4.61
N PHE A 108 3.60 9.76 4.65
CA PHE A 108 2.76 10.05 3.48
C PHE A 108 3.07 11.40 2.81
N LEU A 109 4.15 12.07 3.19
CA LEU A 109 4.68 13.21 2.41
C LEU A 109 5.27 12.71 1.09
N GLU A 110 5.24 13.53 0.05
CA GLU A 110 5.61 13.13 -1.31
C GLU A 110 7.04 12.57 -1.39
N ASN A 111 8.01 13.25 -0.80
CA ASN A 111 9.40 12.79 -0.72
C ASN A 111 9.56 11.47 0.07
N GLU A 112 8.76 11.25 1.11
CA GLU A 112 8.77 10.02 1.88
C GLU A 112 8.10 8.85 1.16
N ILE A 113 7.09 9.13 0.34
CA ILE A 113 6.48 8.15 -0.56
C ILE A 113 7.51 7.67 -1.58
N GLU A 114 8.24 8.58 -2.23
CA GLU A 114 9.30 8.26 -3.18
C GLU A 114 10.41 7.44 -2.54
N ASP A 115 10.88 7.81 -1.34
CA ASP A 115 11.86 7.04 -0.58
C ASP A 115 11.34 5.65 -0.22
N SER A 116 10.09 5.54 0.16
CA SER A 116 9.44 4.25 0.46
C SER A 116 9.35 3.35 -0.76
N GLN A 117 9.04 3.90 -1.94
CA GLN A 117 9.03 3.15 -3.20
C GLN A 117 10.44 2.66 -3.55
N LEU A 118 11.46 3.50 -3.39
CA LEU A 118 12.84 3.12 -3.64
C LEU A 118 13.29 1.98 -2.70
N ARG A 119 12.97 2.07 -1.43
CA ARG A 119 13.23 1.01 -0.45
C ARG A 119 12.53 -0.30 -0.81
N MET A 120 11.29 -0.23 -1.31
CA MET A 120 10.56 -1.40 -1.78
C MET A 120 11.23 -2.03 -3.00
N ILE A 121 11.73 -1.24 -3.95
CA ILE A 121 12.49 -1.74 -5.11
C ILE A 121 13.72 -2.52 -4.62
N PHE A 122 14.51 -1.95 -3.72
CA PHE A 122 15.68 -2.65 -3.16
C PHE A 122 15.30 -3.95 -2.43
N ALA A 123 14.19 -3.95 -1.70
CA ALA A 123 13.70 -5.16 -1.04
C ALA A 123 13.30 -6.24 -2.05
N CYS A 124 12.61 -5.87 -3.14
CA CYS A 124 12.24 -6.77 -4.22
C CYS A 124 13.46 -7.31 -4.99
N CYS A 125 14.53 -6.54 -5.08
CA CYS A 125 15.78 -6.90 -5.75
C CYS A 125 16.80 -7.58 -4.83
N HIS A 126 16.38 -8.14 -3.70
CA HIS A 126 17.29 -8.79 -2.76
C HIS A 126 18.00 -10.00 -3.42
N PRO A 127 19.33 -10.16 -3.26
CA PRO A 127 20.09 -11.22 -3.93
C PRO A 127 19.64 -12.66 -3.65
N ALA A 128 18.95 -12.88 -2.52
CA ALA A 128 18.38 -14.19 -2.18
C ALA A 128 17.16 -14.57 -3.03
N ILE A 129 16.60 -13.63 -3.79
CA ILE A 129 15.42 -13.85 -4.65
C ILE A 129 15.92 -14.09 -6.08
N PRO A 130 15.49 -15.15 -6.78
CA PRO A 130 15.82 -15.37 -8.19
C PRO A 130 15.43 -14.16 -9.06
N TYR A 131 16.23 -13.86 -10.08
CA TYR A 131 16.06 -12.66 -10.91
C TYR A 131 14.65 -12.50 -11.51
N GLU A 132 14.09 -13.57 -12.06
CA GLU A 132 12.74 -13.56 -12.62
C GLU A 132 11.68 -13.26 -11.55
N SER A 133 11.87 -13.81 -10.34
CA SER A 133 11.00 -13.54 -9.19
C SER A 133 11.14 -12.09 -8.68
N GLN A 134 12.33 -11.48 -8.76
CA GLN A 134 12.53 -10.07 -8.43
C GLN A 134 11.69 -9.18 -9.36
N ILE A 135 11.69 -9.45 -10.66
CA ILE A 135 10.90 -8.71 -11.64
C ILE A 135 9.41 -8.91 -11.37
N ALA A 136 8.95 -10.14 -11.21
CA ALA A 136 7.55 -10.46 -10.94
C ALA A 136 7.04 -9.78 -9.65
N LEU A 137 7.84 -9.82 -8.58
CA LEU A 137 7.52 -9.19 -7.31
C LEU A 137 7.43 -7.66 -7.44
N THR A 138 8.37 -7.04 -8.15
CA THR A 138 8.37 -5.59 -8.40
C THR A 138 7.14 -5.17 -9.21
N LEU A 139 6.81 -5.91 -10.26
CA LEU A 139 5.63 -5.64 -11.09
C LEU A 139 4.33 -5.76 -10.29
N LYS A 140 4.24 -6.76 -9.41
CA LYS A 140 3.08 -6.94 -8.55
C LYS A 140 2.94 -5.82 -7.52
N THR A 141 4.00 -5.54 -6.76
CA THR A 141 3.92 -4.66 -5.58
C THR A 141 3.92 -3.18 -5.92
N LEU A 142 4.68 -2.76 -6.93
CA LEU A 142 4.86 -1.34 -7.28
C LEU A 142 4.05 -0.91 -8.50
N CYS A 143 3.86 -1.81 -9.48
CA CYS A 143 3.13 -1.49 -10.69
C CYS A 143 1.66 -1.92 -10.65
N GLY A 144 1.23 -2.64 -9.61
CA GLY A 144 -0.15 -3.06 -9.42
C GLY A 144 -0.65 -4.05 -10.49
N LEU A 145 0.28 -4.79 -11.14
CA LEU A 145 -0.10 -5.81 -12.11
C LEU A 145 -0.66 -7.04 -11.40
N SER A 146 -1.72 -7.61 -11.96
CA SER A 146 -2.28 -8.87 -11.52
C SER A 146 -1.34 -10.04 -11.88
N ILE A 147 -1.49 -11.17 -11.20
CA ILE A 147 -0.73 -12.39 -11.50
C ILE A 147 -0.92 -12.80 -12.96
N ALA A 148 -2.14 -12.69 -13.50
CA ALA A 148 -2.44 -13.00 -14.90
C ALA A 148 -1.71 -12.06 -15.87
N GLU A 149 -1.65 -10.76 -15.60
CA GLU A 149 -0.92 -9.80 -16.43
C GLU A 149 0.59 -10.06 -16.39
N ILE A 150 1.14 -10.40 -15.22
CA ILE A 150 2.55 -10.76 -15.06
C ILE A 150 2.85 -12.07 -15.83
N ALA A 151 2.04 -13.11 -15.64
CA ALA A 151 2.21 -14.39 -16.34
C ALA A 151 2.16 -14.22 -17.86
N ASN A 152 1.22 -13.43 -18.37
CA ASN A 152 1.13 -13.09 -19.79
C ASN A 152 2.38 -12.34 -20.28
N SER A 153 2.94 -11.44 -19.48
CA SER A 153 4.17 -10.71 -19.81
C SER A 153 5.39 -11.61 -19.90
N PHE A 154 5.42 -12.67 -19.11
CA PHE A 154 6.48 -13.70 -19.14
C PHE A 154 6.19 -14.86 -20.09
N LEU A 155 5.06 -14.83 -20.81
CA LEU A 155 4.59 -15.93 -21.68
C LEU A 155 4.50 -17.28 -20.94
N THR A 156 4.09 -17.26 -19.69
CA THR A 156 3.98 -18.42 -18.80
C THR A 156 2.56 -18.54 -18.20
N ASN A 157 2.29 -19.61 -17.48
CA ASN A 157 1.02 -19.84 -16.80
C ASN A 157 1.01 -19.23 -15.40
N ASN A 158 -0.21 -18.96 -14.86
CA ASN A 158 -0.40 -18.38 -13.54
C ASN A 158 0.13 -19.25 -12.37
N GLU A 159 0.46 -20.50 -12.62
CA GLU A 159 0.91 -21.49 -11.62
C GLU A 159 2.43 -21.57 -11.51
N THR A 160 3.16 -20.79 -12.30
CA THR A 160 4.63 -20.75 -12.31
C THR A 160 5.11 -19.56 -11.49
#